data_35fdbf8fda04f001ff7df9cc7a2fb17f
#
_entry.id   35fdbf8fda04f001ff7df9cc7a2fb17f
#
_cell.length_a   1.000
_cell.length_b   1.000
_cell.length_c   1.000
_cell.angle_alpha   90.00
_cell.angle_beta   90.00
_cell.angle_gamma   90.00
#
_symmetry.space_group_name_H-M   'P 1'
#
loop_
_entity.id
_entity.type
_entity.pdbx_description
1 polymer ?
#
loop_
_entity_poly.entity_id
_entity_poly.type
_entity_poly.pdbx_seq_one_letter_code
_entity_poly.pdbx_strand_id
1 'polypeptide(L)'
;MIRSFRRIGALGAATVAAVTFAAAAPVAAAPAADGFEFTLYAKEVPTDQGGEETGQAPGLGESFAFADDLSRTKGGESVGRDGVGCTVVRTGDPADLLCVGNFVLNGGPGGQIAGQTLLSVDPADDAPAAFDIAVTGGTGDFKDVRGYIRSTPDGDYSRLEFHLTR
;
A
#
# COMPACT_ATOMS: atom_id res chain seq x y z
N MET A 1 37.90 19.83 67.32
CA MET A 1 39.11 20.56 66.94
C MET A 1 38.86 21.45 65.76
N ILE A 2 39.09 22.67 66.00
CA ILE A 2 39.00 23.92 65.27
C ILE A 2 39.96 23.95 64.08
N ARG A 3 39.52 24.56 62.96
CA ARG A 3 40.25 25.49 62.05
C ARG A 3 39.48 25.61 60.74
N SER A 4 38.78 26.67 60.48
CA SER A 4 39.20 28.06 60.17
C SER A 4 39.59 28.27 58.72
N PHE A 5 38.71 29.01 58.01
CA PHE A 5 38.89 30.12 57.05
C PHE A 5 39.68 29.88 55.76
N ARG A 6 39.01 30.17 54.60
CA ARG A 6 39.36 31.40 53.90
C ARG A 6 38.33 31.66 52.75
N ARG A 7 37.78 32.85 52.82
CA ARG A 7 37.02 33.48 51.68
C ARG A 7 38.06 33.96 50.69
N ILE A 8 37.79 33.72 49.40
CA ILE A 8 38.30 34.55 48.30
C ILE A 8 37.14 34.76 47.34
N GLY A 9 36.71 36.00 47.23
CA GLY A 9 35.77 36.44 46.19
C GLY A 9 36.51 36.62 44.86
N ALA A 10 35.85 36.33 43.78
CA ALA A 10 36.23 36.72 42.43
C ALA A 10 35.00 37.05 41.61
N LEU A 11 34.87 38.29 41.35
CA LEU A 11 34.30 39.07 40.27
C LEU A 11 33.51 38.31 39.17
N GLY A 12 32.28 38.74 39.01
CA GLY A 12 31.43 38.36 37.91
C GLY A 12 31.93 38.88 36.55
N ALA A 13 31.91 38.00 35.58
CA ALA A 13 31.88 38.35 34.20
C ALA A 13 30.53 37.93 33.61
N ALA A 14 29.67 38.91 33.41
CA ALA A 14 28.40 38.70 32.71
C ALA A 14 28.70 38.54 31.21
N THR A 15 28.70 37.28 30.74
CA THR A 15 28.70 37.00 29.29
C THR A 15 27.30 37.13 28.74
N VAL A 16 27.05 38.19 28.02
CA VAL A 16 25.83 38.38 27.21
C VAL A 16 25.92 37.40 26.07
N ALA A 17 25.19 36.31 26.12
CA ALA A 17 25.00 35.41 24.99
C ALA A 17 24.05 36.07 24.00
N ALA A 18 24.59 36.57 22.87
CA ALA A 18 23.78 37.01 21.75
C ALA A 18 23.17 35.76 21.10
N VAL A 19 21.86 35.56 21.28
CA VAL A 19 21.08 34.56 20.59
C VAL A 19 20.84 35.07 19.15
N THR A 20 21.66 34.60 18.21
CA THR A 20 21.40 34.81 16.80
C THR A 20 20.26 33.90 16.36
N PHE A 21 19.09 34.47 16.13
CA PHE A 21 18.01 33.77 15.41
C PHE A 21 18.47 33.58 13.97
N ALA A 22 18.91 32.36 13.65
CA ALA A 22 19.06 31.97 12.24
C ALA A 22 17.67 31.98 11.62
N ALA A 23 17.41 32.92 10.71
CA ALA A 23 16.22 32.93 9.90
C ALA A 23 16.20 31.60 9.12
N ALA A 24 15.23 30.74 9.42
CA ALA A 24 14.99 29.54 8.64
C ALA A 24 14.68 29.95 7.19
N ALA A 25 15.55 29.57 6.27
CA ALA A 25 15.30 29.75 4.85
C ALA A 25 13.96 29.07 4.50
N PRO A 26 13.11 29.65 3.67
CA PRO A 26 11.90 28.98 3.22
C PRO A 26 12.31 27.66 2.55
N VAL A 27 11.81 26.55 3.09
CA VAL A 27 11.94 25.24 2.45
C VAL A 27 11.20 25.38 1.12
N ALA A 28 11.93 25.36 0.00
CA ALA A 28 11.31 25.30 -1.31
C ALA A 28 10.40 24.08 -1.33
N ALA A 29 9.13 24.29 -1.69
CA ALA A 29 8.22 23.18 -1.88
C ALA A 29 8.84 22.20 -2.87
N ALA A 30 8.95 20.93 -2.50
CA ALA A 30 9.39 19.90 -3.42
C ALA A 30 8.48 19.95 -4.66
N PRO A 31 9.02 19.78 -5.87
CA PRO A 31 8.18 19.70 -7.07
C PRO A 31 7.12 18.63 -6.84
N ALA A 32 5.89 18.90 -7.30
CA ALA A 32 4.82 17.91 -7.26
C ALA A 32 5.33 16.64 -7.94
N ALA A 33 5.24 15.51 -7.23
CA ALA A 33 5.66 14.23 -7.80
C ALA A 33 4.78 13.95 -9.02
N ASP A 34 5.40 13.59 -10.16
CA ASP A 34 4.68 13.12 -11.33
C ASP A 34 3.86 11.88 -10.95
N GLY A 35 2.56 11.93 -11.20
CA GLY A 35 1.62 10.88 -10.82
C GLY A 35 1.08 10.12 -12.03
N PHE A 36 0.62 8.90 -11.79
CA PHE A 36 -0.20 8.12 -12.72
C PHE A 36 -1.57 7.93 -12.09
N GLU A 37 -2.61 8.36 -12.79
CA GLU A 37 -3.98 8.06 -12.42
C GLU A 37 -4.68 7.40 -13.61
N PHE A 38 -5.17 6.18 -13.40
CA PHE A 38 -5.89 5.44 -14.41
C PHE A 38 -6.77 4.35 -13.78
N THR A 39 -7.74 3.89 -14.56
CA THR A 39 -8.67 2.82 -14.15
C THR A 39 -8.52 1.62 -15.07
N LEU A 40 -8.53 0.43 -14.49
CA LEU A 40 -8.64 -0.86 -15.16
C LEU A 40 -9.80 -1.67 -14.58
N TYR A 41 -10.26 -2.63 -15.36
CA TYR A 41 -11.26 -3.62 -14.96
C TYR A 41 -10.58 -4.99 -14.95
N ALA A 42 -10.54 -5.61 -13.79
CA ALA A 42 -10.04 -6.96 -13.59
C ALA A 42 -11.17 -7.96 -13.74
N LYS A 43 -10.96 -9.01 -14.51
CA LYS A 43 -11.88 -10.12 -14.66
C LYS A 43 -11.14 -11.41 -14.35
N GLU A 44 -11.66 -12.14 -13.38
CA GLU A 44 -11.04 -13.39 -12.96
C GLU A 44 -10.98 -14.40 -14.12
N VAL A 45 -9.81 -14.99 -14.30
CA VAL A 45 -9.57 -16.07 -15.24
C VAL A 45 -10.01 -17.38 -14.60
N PRO A 46 -11.01 -18.09 -15.16
CA PRO A 46 -11.43 -19.37 -14.60
C PRO A 46 -10.25 -20.34 -14.54
N THR A 47 -9.96 -20.88 -13.38
CA THR A 47 -8.97 -21.94 -13.23
C THR A 47 -9.68 -23.30 -13.28
N ASP A 48 -9.20 -24.21 -14.12
CA ASP A 48 -9.69 -25.61 -14.16
C ASP A 48 -9.34 -26.38 -12.88
N GLN A 49 -8.60 -25.76 -11.98
CA GLN A 49 -8.30 -26.25 -10.65
C GLN A 49 -9.32 -25.68 -9.65
N GLY A 50 -10.58 -26.01 -9.87
CA GLY A 50 -11.59 -25.81 -8.86
C GLY A 50 -11.18 -26.57 -7.60
N GLY A 51 -10.59 -25.84 -6.64
CA GLY A 51 -10.53 -26.36 -5.29
C GLY A 51 -11.97 -26.72 -4.94
N GLU A 52 -12.23 -27.97 -4.55
CA GLU A 52 -13.54 -28.36 -4.04
C GLU A 52 -13.88 -27.34 -2.95
N GLU A 53 -14.90 -26.53 -3.20
CA GLU A 53 -15.49 -25.72 -2.16
C GLU A 53 -16.01 -26.68 -1.11
N THR A 54 -15.17 -27.02 -0.16
CA THR A 54 -15.54 -27.93 0.92
C THR A 54 -16.58 -27.35 1.86
N GLY A 55 -17.04 -26.12 1.59
CA GLY A 55 -18.01 -25.39 2.43
C GLY A 55 -17.49 -25.10 3.84
N GLN A 56 -16.23 -25.37 4.09
CA GLN A 56 -15.57 -25.15 5.36
C GLN A 56 -14.81 -23.82 5.31
N ALA A 57 -14.98 -22.98 6.32
CA ALA A 57 -14.21 -21.75 6.42
C ALA A 57 -12.70 -22.07 6.43
N PRO A 58 -11.88 -21.34 5.63
CA PRO A 58 -10.45 -21.61 5.53
C PRO A 58 -9.75 -21.43 6.87
N GLY A 59 -8.84 -22.35 7.18
CA GLY A 59 -8.09 -22.38 8.43
C GLY A 59 -6.91 -21.42 8.44
N LEU A 60 -6.37 -21.15 9.61
CA LEU A 60 -5.16 -20.32 9.78
C LEU A 60 -4.00 -20.89 8.97
N GLY A 61 -3.35 -20.04 8.15
CA GLY A 61 -2.24 -20.41 7.27
C GLY A 61 -2.67 -21.03 5.94
N GLU A 62 -3.94 -21.31 5.72
CA GLU A 62 -4.43 -21.71 4.41
C GLU A 62 -4.25 -20.57 3.40
N SER A 63 -3.87 -20.94 2.18
CA SER A 63 -3.57 -20.00 1.13
C SER A 63 -4.29 -20.40 -0.15
N PHE A 64 -4.70 -19.39 -0.92
CA PHE A 64 -5.27 -19.54 -2.23
C PHE A 64 -4.69 -18.47 -3.16
N ALA A 65 -4.82 -18.69 -4.46
CA ALA A 65 -4.35 -17.76 -5.46
C ALA A 65 -5.35 -17.68 -6.62
N PHE A 66 -5.40 -16.51 -7.24
CA PHE A 66 -6.19 -16.25 -8.43
C PHE A 66 -5.45 -15.29 -9.36
N ALA A 67 -5.92 -15.17 -10.57
CA ALA A 67 -5.38 -14.27 -11.58
C ALA A 67 -6.52 -13.63 -12.36
N ASP A 68 -6.31 -12.38 -12.78
CA ASP A 68 -7.26 -11.63 -13.56
C ASP A 68 -6.65 -11.15 -14.89
N ASP A 69 -7.48 -11.08 -15.91
CA ASP A 69 -7.22 -10.29 -17.10
C ASP A 69 -7.61 -8.84 -16.86
N LEU A 70 -6.70 -7.92 -17.21
CA LEU A 70 -6.88 -6.48 -17.02
C LEU A 70 -7.24 -5.80 -18.34
N SER A 71 -8.30 -5.00 -18.35
CA SER A 71 -8.77 -4.25 -19.52
C SER A 71 -9.10 -2.80 -19.16
N ARG A 72 -9.10 -1.89 -20.15
CA ARG A 72 -9.48 -0.48 -19.95
C ARG A 72 -10.99 -0.27 -19.85
N THR A 73 -11.75 -1.20 -20.37
CA THR A 73 -13.21 -1.21 -20.32
C THR A 73 -13.70 -2.63 -20.09
N LYS A 74 -14.87 -2.80 -19.48
CA LYS A 74 -15.48 -4.12 -19.30
C LYS A 74 -15.63 -4.85 -20.62
N GLY A 75 -15.09 -6.07 -20.71
CA GLY A 75 -15.11 -6.87 -21.94
C GLY A 75 -14.22 -6.33 -23.07
N GLY A 76 -13.37 -5.35 -22.78
CA GLY A 76 -12.40 -4.82 -23.73
C GLY A 76 -11.20 -5.73 -23.93
N GLU A 77 -10.30 -5.33 -24.84
CA GLU A 77 -9.02 -6.02 -25.06
C GLU A 77 -8.17 -6.00 -23.78
N SER A 78 -7.53 -7.12 -23.48
CA SER A 78 -6.61 -7.24 -22.34
C SER A 78 -5.37 -6.36 -22.58
N VAL A 79 -5.10 -5.47 -21.62
CA VAL A 79 -3.90 -4.62 -21.57
C VAL A 79 -2.90 -5.09 -20.53
N GLY A 80 -3.21 -6.17 -19.82
CA GLY A 80 -2.38 -6.71 -18.77
C GLY A 80 -3.04 -7.88 -18.05
N ARG A 81 -2.42 -8.29 -16.98
CA ARG A 81 -2.94 -9.32 -16.08
C ARG A 81 -2.45 -9.05 -14.68
N ASP A 82 -3.09 -9.64 -13.71
CA ASP A 82 -2.52 -9.75 -12.36
C ASP A 82 -2.42 -11.19 -11.89
N GLY A 83 -1.79 -11.34 -10.75
CA GLY A 83 -1.74 -12.58 -10.00
C GLY A 83 -1.67 -12.23 -8.52
N VAL A 84 -2.58 -12.82 -7.75
CA VAL A 84 -2.78 -12.53 -6.34
C VAL A 84 -2.70 -13.82 -5.54
N GLY A 85 -1.96 -13.78 -4.43
CA GLY A 85 -1.95 -14.83 -3.42
C GLY A 85 -2.42 -14.29 -2.09
N CYS A 86 -3.34 -14.98 -1.43
CA CYS A 86 -3.87 -14.64 -0.12
C CYS A 86 -3.63 -15.75 0.88
N THR A 87 -3.35 -15.39 2.13
CA THR A 87 -3.18 -16.32 3.26
C THR A 87 -4.07 -15.88 4.42
N VAL A 88 -4.76 -16.82 5.04
CA VAL A 88 -5.52 -16.58 6.26
C VAL A 88 -4.56 -16.36 7.43
N VAL A 89 -4.51 -15.15 7.96
CA VAL A 89 -3.62 -14.79 9.08
C VAL A 89 -4.36 -14.63 10.41
N ARG A 90 -5.68 -14.57 10.37
CA ARG A 90 -6.56 -14.63 11.53
C ARG A 90 -7.87 -15.32 11.15
N THR A 91 -8.30 -16.28 11.95
CA THR A 91 -9.61 -16.91 11.84
C THR A 91 -10.61 -16.23 12.77
N GLY A 92 -11.89 -16.36 12.47
CA GLY A 92 -12.98 -15.80 13.26
C GLY A 92 -13.95 -15.04 12.38
N ASP A 93 -14.77 -14.20 13.00
CA ASP A 93 -15.79 -13.37 12.38
C ASP A 93 -15.60 -11.92 12.86
N PRO A 94 -14.96 -11.05 12.06
CA PRO A 94 -14.37 -11.32 10.74
C PRO A 94 -13.04 -12.09 10.77
N ALA A 95 -12.70 -12.75 9.66
CA ALA A 95 -11.41 -13.34 9.41
C ALA A 95 -10.49 -12.32 8.70
N ASP A 96 -9.15 -12.43 8.84
CA ASP A 96 -8.22 -11.59 8.12
C ASP A 96 -7.40 -12.39 7.09
N LEU A 97 -7.33 -11.85 5.89
CA LEU A 97 -6.56 -12.35 4.76
C LEU A 97 -5.41 -11.38 4.45
N LEU A 98 -4.19 -11.84 4.52
CA LEU A 98 -3.05 -11.11 3.97
C LEU A 98 -2.91 -11.46 2.50
N CYS A 99 -3.15 -10.48 1.62
CA CYS A 99 -3.06 -10.63 0.18
C CYS A 99 -1.87 -9.84 -0.38
N VAL A 100 -1.13 -10.47 -1.29
CA VAL A 100 -0.04 -9.87 -2.07
C VAL A 100 -0.29 -10.13 -3.54
N GLY A 101 0.00 -9.17 -4.40
CA GLY A 101 -0.22 -9.30 -5.83
C GLY A 101 0.69 -8.46 -6.68
N ASN A 102 0.77 -8.81 -7.97
CA ASN A 102 1.49 -8.07 -8.98
C ASN A 102 0.58 -7.85 -10.18
N PHE A 103 0.52 -6.60 -10.63
CA PHE A 103 -0.17 -6.15 -11.82
C PHE A 103 0.86 -5.97 -12.94
N VAL A 104 0.76 -6.74 -14.01
CA VAL A 104 1.64 -6.67 -15.18
C VAL A 104 0.90 -5.93 -16.28
N LEU A 105 1.39 -4.75 -16.68
CA LEU A 105 0.79 -3.94 -17.73
C LEU A 105 1.63 -4.03 -19.01
N ASN A 106 0.94 -4.27 -20.13
CA ASN A 106 1.51 -4.35 -21.46
C ASN A 106 1.22 -3.04 -22.21
N GLY A 107 2.23 -2.46 -22.83
CA GLY A 107 2.08 -1.22 -23.57
C GLY A 107 2.75 -0.04 -22.89
N GLY A 108 2.33 1.17 -23.18
CA GLY A 108 2.88 2.38 -22.57
C GLY A 108 1.83 3.10 -21.73
N PRO A 109 2.06 3.32 -20.42
CA PRO A 109 3.19 2.84 -19.64
C PRO A 109 3.12 1.32 -19.42
N GLY A 110 4.29 0.66 -19.36
CA GLY A 110 4.43 -0.78 -19.19
C GLY A 110 5.38 -1.16 -18.05
N GLY A 111 5.16 -2.36 -17.50
CA GLY A 111 5.93 -2.87 -16.38
C GLY A 111 5.07 -3.57 -15.34
N GLN A 112 5.58 -3.69 -14.13
CA GLN A 112 4.85 -4.33 -13.03
C GLN A 112 4.64 -3.35 -11.89
N ILE A 113 3.50 -3.48 -11.21
CA ILE A 113 3.18 -2.80 -9.96
C ILE A 113 2.94 -3.88 -8.91
N ALA A 114 3.67 -3.83 -7.80
CA ALA A 114 3.50 -4.73 -6.68
C ALA A 114 2.64 -4.08 -5.58
N GLY A 115 1.73 -4.83 -5.00
CA GLY A 115 0.87 -4.34 -3.93
C GLY A 115 0.54 -5.39 -2.88
N GLN A 116 0.05 -4.91 -1.74
CA GLN A 116 -0.41 -5.76 -0.65
C GLN A 116 -1.53 -5.10 0.14
N THR A 117 -2.36 -5.95 0.77
CA THR A 117 -3.43 -5.49 1.65
C THR A 117 -3.73 -6.53 2.71
N LEU A 118 -4.26 -6.08 3.84
CA LEU A 118 -4.87 -6.94 4.85
C LEU A 118 -6.38 -6.72 4.76
N LEU A 119 -7.11 -7.76 4.33
CA LEU A 119 -8.55 -7.73 4.18
C LEU A 119 -9.21 -8.38 5.39
N SER A 120 -10.20 -7.68 5.96
CA SER A 120 -11.13 -8.31 6.90
C SER A 120 -12.35 -8.77 6.13
N VAL A 121 -12.65 -10.06 6.21
CA VAL A 121 -13.76 -10.70 5.50
C VAL A 121 -14.76 -11.23 6.53
N ASP A 122 -15.98 -10.75 6.43
CA ASP A 122 -17.11 -11.29 7.21
C ASP A 122 -17.84 -12.31 6.33
N PRO A 123 -17.90 -13.59 6.74
CA PRO A 123 -18.63 -14.61 5.99
C PRO A 123 -20.15 -14.33 5.87
N ALA A 124 -20.68 -13.44 6.71
CA ALA A 124 -22.09 -13.05 6.67
C ALA A 124 -22.38 -11.93 5.67
N ASP A 125 -21.35 -11.26 5.13
CA ASP A 125 -21.51 -10.22 4.12
C ASP A 125 -21.70 -10.85 2.74
N ASP A 126 -22.86 -10.65 2.13
CA ASP A 126 -23.21 -11.17 0.80
C ASP A 126 -22.42 -10.49 -0.35
N ALA A 127 -21.71 -9.41 -0.09
CA ALA A 127 -20.96 -8.67 -1.12
C ALA A 127 -19.60 -8.21 -0.60
N PRO A 128 -18.54 -8.38 -1.38
CA PRO A 128 -17.22 -7.87 -1.03
C PRO A 128 -17.26 -6.34 -0.94
N ALA A 129 -16.71 -5.79 0.15
CA ALA A 129 -16.56 -4.36 0.30
C ALA A 129 -15.43 -3.83 -0.60
N ALA A 130 -15.51 -2.53 -0.97
CA ALA A 130 -14.39 -1.87 -1.62
C ALA A 130 -13.21 -1.71 -0.64
N PHE A 131 -11.97 -1.92 -1.12
CA PHE A 131 -10.76 -1.87 -0.29
C PHE A 131 -9.59 -1.24 -1.03
N ASP A 132 -8.57 -0.84 -0.27
CA ASP A 132 -7.35 -0.27 -0.82
C ASP A 132 -6.19 -1.28 -0.75
N ILE A 133 -5.39 -1.28 -1.82
CA ILE A 133 -4.17 -2.07 -1.96
C ILE A 133 -3.01 -1.09 -1.90
N ALA A 134 -2.16 -1.19 -0.88
CA ALA A 134 -0.97 -0.38 -0.77
C ALA A 134 0.05 -0.79 -1.84
N VAL A 135 0.53 0.17 -2.64
CA VAL A 135 1.57 -0.08 -3.63
C VAL A 135 2.93 -0.09 -2.96
N THR A 136 3.63 -1.22 -3.04
CA THR A 136 4.93 -1.45 -2.42
C THR A 136 6.11 -1.18 -3.35
N GLY A 137 5.86 -1.05 -4.64
CA GLY A 137 6.86 -0.73 -5.65
C GLY A 137 6.45 -1.14 -7.05
N GLY A 138 7.39 -1.06 -7.99
CA GLY A 138 7.15 -1.46 -9.37
C GLY A 138 8.42 -1.60 -10.19
N THR A 139 8.27 -1.95 -11.46
CA THR A 139 9.34 -2.09 -12.46
C THR A 139 8.97 -1.38 -13.76
N GLY A 140 9.92 -1.25 -14.68
CA GLY A 140 9.68 -0.57 -15.96
C GLY A 140 9.30 0.89 -15.74
N ASP A 141 8.22 1.33 -16.37
CA ASP A 141 7.71 2.70 -16.23
C ASP A 141 7.13 2.98 -14.84
N PHE A 142 6.92 1.94 -14.02
CA PHE A 142 6.44 2.04 -12.63
C PHE A 142 7.55 1.91 -11.59
N LYS A 143 8.80 2.01 -12.02
CA LYS A 143 9.92 2.04 -11.08
C LYS A 143 9.74 3.21 -10.11
N ASP A 144 9.98 2.94 -8.82
CA ASP A 144 9.92 3.90 -7.72
C ASP A 144 8.51 4.46 -7.40
N VAL A 145 7.44 3.92 -7.99
CA VAL A 145 6.07 4.33 -7.67
C VAL A 145 5.67 3.99 -6.23
N ARG A 146 4.83 4.85 -5.68
CA ARG A 146 4.14 4.72 -4.39
C ARG A 146 2.68 5.07 -4.59
N GLY A 147 1.85 4.76 -3.61
CA GLY A 147 0.44 5.12 -3.64
C GLY A 147 -0.44 3.94 -3.27
N TYR A 148 -1.61 3.88 -3.86
CA TYR A 148 -2.57 2.81 -3.62
C TYR A 148 -3.42 2.52 -4.86
N ILE A 149 -4.07 1.37 -4.83
CA ILE A 149 -5.07 0.97 -5.83
C ILE A 149 -6.37 0.75 -5.08
N ARG A 150 -7.42 1.47 -5.45
CA ARG A 150 -8.77 1.24 -4.95
C ARG A 150 -9.43 0.15 -5.74
N SER A 151 -9.78 -0.96 -5.11
CA SER A 151 -10.59 -2.03 -5.69
C SER A 151 -12.04 -1.86 -5.29
N THR A 152 -12.94 -1.90 -6.27
CA THR A 152 -14.39 -1.79 -6.05
C THR A 152 -15.09 -2.86 -6.88
N PRO A 153 -15.92 -3.72 -6.27
CA PRO A 153 -16.72 -4.70 -7.01
C PRO A 153 -17.64 -4.01 -8.02
N ASP A 154 -17.72 -4.55 -9.24
CA ASP A 154 -18.50 -3.97 -10.32
C ASP A 154 -19.09 -5.06 -11.23
N GLY A 155 -20.07 -5.80 -10.74
CA GLY A 155 -20.65 -6.98 -11.39
C GLY A 155 -19.65 -8.13 -11.41
N ASP A 156 -19.39 -8.70 -12.61
CA ASP A 156 -18.41 -9.78 -12.82
C ASP A 156 -16.96 -9.26 -12.93
N TYR A 157 -16.73 -8.01 -12.55
CA TYR A 157 -15.43 -7.34 -12.60
C TYR A 157 -15.10 -6.70 -11.26
N SER A 158 -13.81 -6.49 -11.02
CA SER A 158 -13.31 -5.52 -10.05
C SER A 158 -12.82 -4.29 -10.77
N ARG A 159 -13.33 -3.11 -10.40
CA ARG A 159 -12.82 -1.83 -10.88
C ARG A 159 -11.63 -1.43 -10.05
N LEU A 160 -10.48 -1.27 -10.69
CA LEU A 160 -9.21 -0.92 -10.07
C LEU A 160 -8.83 0.52 -10.45
N GLU A 161 -8.83 1.42 -9.46
CA GLU A 161 -8.44 2.82 -9.63
C GLU A 161 -7.03 2.99 -9.07
N PHE A 162 -6.07 3.25 -9.95
CA PHE A 162 -4.66 3.41 -9.60
C PHE A 162 -4.37 4.88 -9.28
N HIS A 163 -3.89 5.15 -8.06
CA HIS A 163 -3.47 6.46 -7.56
C HIS A 163 -1.98 6.38 -7.18
N LEU A 164 -1.12 6.65 -8.15
CA LEU A 164 0.32 6.44 -8.05
C LEU A 164 1.08 7.76 -8.13
N THR A 165 2.16 7.88 -7.37
CA THR A 165 3.13 8.97 -7.40
C THR A 165 4.54 8.40 -7.50
N ARG A 166 5.49 9.19 -8.02
CA ARG A 166 6.93 8.88 -8.00
C ARG A 166 7.66 9.66 -6.93
#